data_35e4866af3c1b436a8e01d43062a2640
#
_entry.id   35e4866af3c1b436a8e01d43062a2640
#
_cell.length_a   1.000
_cell.length_b   1.000
_cell.length_c   1.000
_cell.angle_alpha   90.00
_cell.angle_beta   90.00
_cell.angle_gamma   90.00
#
_symmetry.space_group_name_H-M   'P 1'
#
loop_
_entity.id
_entity.type
_entity.pdbx_description
1 polymer ?
#
loop_
_entity_poly.entity_id
_entity_poly.type
_entity_poly.pdbx_seq_one_letter_code
_entity_poly.pdbx_strand_id
1 'polypeptide(L)'
;YTTLFRSHMSIAAFLSSALFVAASAAWHLLRGNNTAAIRRMFSMALWMTLIVAPIQAMVGDMHGLNTLKHQPAKIAAIEGHWETPPGEPTPLLLFGWPDMEQERTRYGLEIPALGSLILTHSLDKQVPALKEFPKEDRPNATIVFWSFRIMAGLGMLMLLLGAVALWLRYKQRLYHSRPFLWFALLMGPSGLIAILAGWITTEVGRQPWVVYGLQRTKDAVSAHGDLHMSVSLLAFIVVYTSVFGVGYSYMVRLIKKGPQEEESFPTEHDGRPARPLSAASTEFTTKETP
;
A
#
# COMPACT_ATOMS: atom_id res chain seq x y z
N TYR A 1 -14.56 -11.32 -7.06
CA TYR A 1 -13.14 -11.41 -6.69
C TYR A 1 -12.31 -10.27 -7.27
N THR A 2 -12.36 -10.06 -8.59
CA THR A 2 -11.56 -9.04 -9.27
C THR A 2 -11.91 -7.60 -8.87
N THR A 3 -13.15 -7.30 -8.55
CA THR A 3 -13.60 -5.95 -8.16
C THR A 3 -13.02 -5.53 -6.82
N LEU A 4 -13.08 -6.39 -5.79
CA LEU A 4 -12.53 -6.12 -4.46
C LEU A 4 -11.01 -5.92 -4.50
N PHE A 5 -10.30 -6.78 -5.25
CA PHE A 5 -8.85 -6.64 -5.44
C PHE A 5 -8.49 -5.32 -6.12
N ARG A 6 -9.19 -4.96 -7.21
CA ARG A 6 -8.97 -3.68 -7.91
C ARG A 6 -9.28 -2.48 -7.02
N SER A 7 -10.36 -2.51 -6.25
CA SER A 7 -10.72 -1.43 -5.33
C SER A 7 -9.65 -1.25 -4.25
N HIS A 8 -9.20 -2.36 -3.63
CA HIS A 8 -8.15 -2.33 -2.61
C HIS A 8 -6.85 -1.71 -3.14
N MET A 9 -6.41 -2.13 -4.34
CA MET A 9 -5.21 -1.59 -4.99
C MET A 9 -5.35 -0.11 -5.38
N SER A 10 -6.51 0.29 -5.92
CA SER A 10 -6.76 1.69 -6.29
C SER A 10 -6.74 2.61 -5.07
N ILE A 11 -7.40 2.22 -3.99
CA ILE A 11 -7.41 2.98 -2.73
C ILE A 11 -6.00 3.05 -2.14
N ALA A 12 -5.22 1.95 -2.18
CA ALA A 12 -3.84 1.92 -1.74
C ALA A 12 -2.94 2.88 -2.54
N ALA A 13 -3.17 3.04 -3.84
CA ALA A 13 -2.43 3.99 -4.67
C ALA A 13 -2.70 5.45 -4.25
N PHE A 14 -3.96 5.80 -3.98
CA PHE A 14 -4.32 7.13 -3.47
C PHE A 14 -3.70 7.38 -2.08
N LEU A 15 -3.76 6.39 -1.19
CA LEU A 15 -3.18 6.50 0.14
C LEU A 15 -1.65 6.66 0.08
N SER A 16 -0.97 5.88 -0.76
CA SER A 16 0.48 5.97 -0.97
C SER A 16 0.89 7.34 -1.51
N SER A 17 0.12 7.88 -2.46
CA SER A 17 0.35 9.22 -3.01
C SER A 17 0.18 10.30 -1.94
N ALA A 18 -0.86 10.19 -1.10
CA ALA A 18 -1.09 11.12 0.00
C ALA A 18 0.07 11.11 1.01
N LEU A 19 0.58 9.93 1.38
CA LEU A 19 1.72 9.80 2.29
C LEU A 19 2.99 10.41 1.70
N PHE A 20 3.21 10.24 0.42
CA PHE A 20 4.36 10.82 -0.27
C PHE A 20 4.30 12.35 -0.30
N VAL A 21 3.13 12.92 -0.58
CA VAL A 21 2.90 14.38 -0.53
C VAL A 21 3.03 14.90 0.90
N ALA A 22 2.50 14.19 1.90
CA ALA A 22 2.65 14.55 3.31
C ALA A 22 4.13 14.58 3.73
N ALA A 23 4.90 13.56 3.34
CA ALA A 23 6.33 13.48 3.63
C ALA A 23 7.13 14.61 2.98
N SER A 24 6.83 14.93 1.72
CA SER A 24 7.44 16.06 1.00
C SER A 24 7.18 17.38 1.73
N ALA A 25 5.93 17.64 2.10
CA ALA A 25 5.56 18.86 2.84
C ALA A 25 6.19 18.88 4.25
N ALA A 26 6.21 17.76 4.96
CA ALA A 26 6.85 17.63 6.27
C ALA A 26 8.36 17.92 6.19
N TRP A 27 9.04 17.47 5.14
CA TRP A 27 10.46 17.76 4.92
C TRP A 27 10.72 19.26 4.77
N HIS A 28 9.89 19.99 4.02
CA HIS A 28 9.99 21.44 3.90
C HIS A 28 9.72 22.16 5.22
N LEU A 29 8.67 21.73 5.98
CA LEU A 29 8.36 22.30 7.30
C LEU A 29 9.50 22.09 8.30
N LEU A 30 10.14 20.92 8.29
CA LEU A 30 11.31 20.61 9.14
C LEU A 30 12.51 21.51 8.83
N ARG A 31 12.64 21.96 7.58
CA ARG A 31 13.68 22.89 7.13
C ARG A 31 13.34 24.36 7.37
N GLY A 32 12.20 24.65 7.99
CA GLY A 32 11.76 26.01 8.28
C GLY A 32 11.01 26.67 7.12
N ASN A 33 10.84 26.00 5.98
CA ASN A 33 10.04 26.52 4.88
C ASN A 33 8.55 26.31 5.19
N ASN A 34 7.89 27.37 5.64
CA ASN A 34 6.54 27.34 6.20
C ASN A 34 5.57 28.22 5.40
N THR A 35 5.58 28.09 4.08
CA THR A 35 4.70 28.82 3.18
C THR A 35 3.25 28.32 3.25
N ALA A 36 2.30 29.14 2.82
CA ALA A 36 0.89 28.77 2.76
C ALA A 36 0.66 27.56 1.84
N ALA A 37 1.41 27.45 0.74
CA ALA A 37 1.34 26.32 -0.18
C ALA A 37 1.74 25.00 0.50
N ILE A 38 2.86 24.98 1.23
CA ILE A 38 3.36 23.80 1.94
C ILE A 38 2.38 23.38 3.04
N ARG A 39 1.81 24.32 3.80
CA ARG A 39 0.78 24.02 4.79
C ARG A 39 -0.46 23.41 4.16
N ARG A 40 -0.91 23.92 3.01
CA ARG A 40 -2.05 23.36 2.26
C ARG A 40 -1.76 21.94 1.79
N MET A 41 -0.60 21.71 1.17
CA MET A 41 -0.15 20.38 0.76
C MET A 41 -0.18 19.38 1.92
N PHE A 42 0.45 19.72 3.04
CA PHE A 42 0.49 18.89 4.23
C PHE A 42 -0.90 18.62 4.79
N SER A 43 -1.72 19.66 4.89
CA SER A 43 -3.09 19.54 5.40
C SER A 43 -3.96 18.65 4.53
N MET A 44 -3.95 18.83 3.21
CA MET A 44 -4.75 18.04 2.27
C MET A 44 -4.33 16.57 2.28
N ALA A 45 -3.02 16.30 2.25
CA ALA A 45 -2.49 14.94 2.29
C ALA A 45 -2.88 14.21 3.59
N LEU A 46 -2.82 14.89 4.73
CA LEU A 46 -3.23 14.28 6.01
C LEU A 46 -4.75 14.10 6.13
N TRP A 47 -5.57 14.97 5.55
CA TRP A 47 -7.01 14.75 5.44
C TRP A 47 -7.32 13.53 4.57
N MET A 48 -6.62 13.42 3.44
CA MET A 48 -6.76 12.25 2.58
C MET A 48 -6.34 10.96 3.31
N THR A 49 -5.23 10.98 4.05
CA THR A 49 -4.80 9.84 4.87
C THR A 49 -5.84 9.48 5.93
N LEU A 50 -6.40 10.47 6.65
CA LEU A 50 -7.41 10.25 7.70
C LEU A 50 -8.68 9.59 7.16
N ILE A 51 -9.11 9.96 5.95
CA ILE A 51 -10.34 9.44 5.34
C ILE A 51 -10.07 8.09 4.65
N VAL A 52 -8.98 8.00 3.89
CA VAL A 52 -8.71 6.86 3.02
C VAL A 52 -8.16 5.66 3.79
N ALA A 53 -7.38 5.86 4.86
CA ALA A 53 -6.80 4.74 5.60
C ALA A 53 -7.86 3.85 6.28
N PRO A 54 -8.92 4.38 6.94
CA PRO A 54 -10.01 3.54 7.44
C PRO A 54 -10.77 2.79 6.33
N ILE A 55 -11.02 3.45 5.20
CA ILE A 55 -11.67 2.82 4.04
C ILE A 55 -10.80 1.67 3.50
N GLN A 56 -9.49 1.90 3.42
CA GLN A 56 -8.53 0.88 3.01
C GLN A 56 -8.55 -0.33 3.94
N ALA A 57 -8.63 -0.10 5.26
CA ALA A 57 -8.74 -1.16 6.26
C ALA A 57 -10.04 -1.96 6.09
N MET A 58 -11.18 -1.30 5.92
CA MET A 58 -12.47 -1.97 5.67
C MET A 58 -12.46 -2.81 4.39
N VAL A 59 -11.95 -2.26 3.28
CA VAL A 59 -11.86 -3.01 2.02
C VAL A 59 -10.85 -4.16 2.14
N GLY A 60 -9.80 -3.99 2.94
CA GLY A 60 -8.83 -5.03 3.27
C GLY A 60 -9.46 -6.19 4.04
N ASP A 61 -10.28 -5.90 5.06
CA ASP A 61 -11.03 -6.90 5.81
C ASP A 61 -11.98 -7.69 4.91
N MET A 62 -12.79 -7.02 4.10
CA MET A 62 -13.66 -7.68 3.11
C MET A 62 -12.87 -8.57 2.14
N HIS A 63 -11.66 -8.14 1.76
CA HIS A 63 -10.77 -8.94 0.91
C HIS A 63 -10.24 -10.16 1.65
N GLY A 64 -9.93 -10.05 2.94
CA GLY A 64 -9.55 -11.16 3.83
C GLY A 64 -10.64 -12.22 3.92
N LEU A 65 -11.88 -11.82 4.20
CA LEU A 65 -13.05 -12.72 4.25
C LEU A 65 -13.29 -13.45 2.91
N ASN A 66 -13.16 -12.73 1.80
CA ASN A 66 -13.26 -13.32 0.48
C ASN A 66 -12.14 -14.33 0.20
N THR A 67 -10.93 -14.03 0.67
CA THR A 67 -9.78 -14.94 0.56
C THR A 67 -9.97 -16.20 1.40
N LEU A 68 -10.52 -16.09 2.61
CA LEU A 68 -10.87 -17.24 3.45
C LEU A 68 -11.80 -18.19 2.72
N LYS A 69 -12.80 -17.67 2.02
CA LYS A 69 -13.78 -18.49 1.29
C LYS A 69 -13.18 -19.21 0.07
N HIS A 70 -12.23 -18.60 -0.65
CA HIS A 70 -11.76 -19.11 -1.93
C HIS A 70 -10.34 -19.69 -1.90
N GLN A 71 -9.52 -19.32 -0.91
CA GLN A 71 -8.14 -19.74 -0.76
C GLN A 71 -7.80 -19.94 0.73
N PRO A 72 -8.44 -20.90 1.40
CA PRO A 72 -8.30 -21.07 2.85
C PRO A 72 -6.85 -21.40 3.29
N ALA A 73 -6.08 -22.14 2.48
CA ALA A 73 -4.67 -22.41 2.75
C ALA A 73 -3.81 -21.14 2.82
N LYS A 74 -4.15 -20.10 2.03
CA LYS A 74 -3.49 -18.79 2.11
C LYS A 74 -3.76 -18.12 3.45
N ILE A 75 -4.99 -18.15 3.94
CA ILE A 75 -5.34 -17.60 5.25
C ILE A 75 -4.62 -18.33 6.37
N ALA A 76 -4.56 -19.67 6.32
CA ALA A 76 -3.79 -20.46 7.27
C ALA A 76 -2.30 -20.04 7.31
N ALA A 77 -1.71 -19.74 6.14
CA ALA A 77 -0.34 -19.24 6.05
C ALA A 77 -0.19 -17.80 6.54
N ILE A 78 -1.16 -16.93 6.28
CA ILE A 78 -1.21 -15.56 6.82
C ILE A 78 -1.25 -15.58 8.34
N GLU A 79 -2.09 -16.41 8.93
CA GLU A 79 -2.22 -16.53 10.38
C GLU A 79 -1.04 -17.29 11.01
N GLY A 80 -0.39 -18.18 10.27
CA GLY A 80 0.76 -18.96 10.73
C GLY A 80 0.39 -20.06 11.70
N HIS A 81 -0.88 -20.52 11.69
CA HIS A 81 -1.36 -21.62 12.52
C HIS A 81 -1.16 -22.96 11.82
N TRP A 82 -0.54 -23.90 12.52
CA TRP A 82 -0.30 -25.26 12.04
C TRP A 82 -1.40 -26.22 12.44
N GLU A 83 -1.93 -26.06 13.64
CA GLU A 83 -3.02 -26.86 14.20
C GLU A 83 -3.95 -25.94 14.99
N THR A 84 -5.25 -26.19 14.94
CA THR A 84 -6.24 -25.55 15.80
C THR A 84 -6.94 -26.62 16.60
N PRO A 85 -6.87 -26.62 17.93
CA PRO A 85 -7.57 -27.61 18.76
C PRO A 85 -9.08 -27.55 18.47
N PRO A 86 -9.76 -28.71 18.34
CA PRO A 86 -11.19 -28.73 18.10
C PRO A 86 -11.98 -27.99 19.19
N GLY A 87 -12.85 -27.06 18.78
CA GLY A 87 -13.71 -26.32 19.71
C GLY A 87 -13.06 -25.08 20.33
N GLU A 88 -11.78 -24.81 20.10
CA GLU A 88 -11.11 -23.60 20.57
C GLU A 88 -11.11 -22.52 19.47
N PRO A 89 -11.34 -21.24 19.84
CA PRO A 89 -11.23 -20.13 18.91
C PRO A 89 -9.77 -19.94 18.47
N THR A 90 -9.57 -19.58 17.21
CA THR A 90 -8.21 -19.33 16.68
C THR A 90 -7.64 -18.05 17.25
N PRO A 91 -6.48 -18.08 17.92
CA PRO A 91 -5.82 -16.87 18.39
C PRO A 91 -5.25 -16.04 17.22
N LEU A 92 -4.97 -14.78 17.42
CA LEU A 92 -4.19 -13.97 16.47
C LEU A 92 -2.72 -14.01 16.87
N LEU A 93 -1.87 -14.53 16.02
CA LEU A 93 -0.42 -14.42 16.17
C LEU A 93 0.02 -13.02 15.73
N LEU A 94 0.36 -12.13 16.67
CA LEU A 94 0.94 -10.81 16.33
C LEU A 94 2.36 -10.94 15.82
N PHE A 95 3.13 -11.79 16.44
CA PHE A 95 4.53 -12.04 16.16
C PHE A 95 4.79 -13.55 16.22
N GLY A 96 5.72 -14.05 15.42
CA GLY A 96 6.10 -15.45 15.42
C GLY A 96 6.98 -15.79 14.24
N TRP A 97 7.59 -16.93 14.26
CA TRP A 97 8.40 -17.46 13.17
C TRP A 97 7.84 -18.80 12.71
N PRO A 98 6.95 -18.82 11.70
CA PRO A 98 6.48 -20.08 11.12
C PRO A 98 7.65 -20.85 10.50
N ASP A 99 7.84 -22.08 10.94
CA ASP A 99 8.88 -22.98 10.49
C ASP A 99 8.25 -24.07 9.61
N MET A 100 8.57 -24.06 8.31
CA MET A 100 8.01 -24.98 7.33
C MET A 100 8.53 -26.43 7.49
N GLU A 101 9.73 -26.60 8.06
CA GLU A 101 10.34 -27.92 8.26
C GLU A 101 9.77 -28.61 9.51
N GLN A 102 9.67 -27.83 10.61
CA GLN A 102 9.17 -28.34 11.90
C GLN A 102 7.65 -28.25 12.02
N GLU A 103 6.97 -27.67 11.04
CA GLU A 103 5.51 -27.51 11.01
C GLU A 103 4.96 -26.89 12.32
N ARG A 104 5.65 -25.87 12.82
CA ARG A 104 5.27 -25.11 14.02
C ARG A 104 5.69 -23.65 13.92
N THR A 105 5.02 -22.78 14.65
CA THR A 105 5.42 -21.38 14.81
C THR A 105 6.20 -21.21 16.11
N ARG A 106 7.45 -20.72 15.99
CA ARG A 106 8.32 -20.44 17.13
C ARG A 106 8.10 -19.01 17.62
N TYR A 107 8.35 -18.78 18.90
CA TYR A 107 8.28 -17.45 19.52
C TYR A 107 6.95 -16.71 19.29
N GLY A 108 5.84 -17.45 19.31
CA GLY A 108 4.51 -16.91 19.08
C GLY A 108 4.07 -15.97 20.18
N LEU A 109 3.71 -14.73 19.82
CA LEU A 109 2.95 -13.83 20.68
C LEU A 109 1.50 -13.84 20.21
N GLU A 110 0.62 -14.45 21.00
CA GLU A 110 -0.76 -14.73 20.64
C GLU A 110 -1.75 -13.87 21.45
N ILE A 111 -2.79 -13.41 20.76
CA ILE A 111 -3.96 -12.81 21.40
C ILE A 111 -5.11 -13.81 21.25
N PRO A 112 -5.63 -14.37 22.37
CA PRO A 112 -6.70 -15.38 22.32
C PRO A 112 -7.93 -14.89 21.56
N ALA A 113 -8.55 -15.76 20.79
CA ALA A 113 -9.82 -15.56 20.05
C ALA A 113 -9.85 -14.39 19.03
N LEU A 114 -8.80 -13.56 18.94
CA LEU A 114 -8.82 -12.39 18.07
C LEU A 114 -8.71 -12.77 16.58
N GLY A 115 -8.04 -13.87 16.24
CA GLY A 115 -7.99 -14.39 14.88
C GLY A 115 -9.39 -14.83 14.40
N SER A 116 -10.13 -15.57 15.23
CA SER A 116 -11.53 -15.92 14.96
C SER A 116 -12.41 -14.68 14.80
N LEU A 117 -12.29 -13.70 15.68
CA LEU A 117 -13.08 -12.47 15.63
C LEU A 117 -12.87 -11.70 14.32
N ILE A 118 -11.63 -11.52 13.89
CA ILE A 118 -11.29 -10.77 12.66
C ILE A 118 -11.75 -11.53 11.43
N LEU A 119 -11.46 -12.84 11.33
CA LEU A 119 -11.68 -13.61 10.11
C LEU A 119 -13.05 -14.24 9.98
N THR A 120 -13.80 -14.36 11.07
CA THR A 120 -15.13 -15.00 11.03
C THR A 120 -16.22 -14.11 11.61
N HIS A 121 -15.87 -12.93 12.17
CA HIS A 121 -16.75 -12.05 12.93
C HIS A 121 -17.49 -12.79 14.06
N SER A 122 -16.87 -13.87 14.60
CA SER A 122 -17.39 -14.69 15.68
C SER A 122 -16.24 -15.10 16.59
N LEU A 123 -16.50 -15.22 17.89
CA LEU A 123 -15.51 -15.67 18.86
C LEU A 123 -15.38 -17.21 18.91
N ASP A 124 -16.35 -17.95 18.33
CA ASP A 124 -16.44 -19.40 18.48
C ASP A 124 -16.04 -20.18 17.22
N LYS A 125 -15.89 -19.49 16.07
CA LYS A 125 -15.55 -20.13 14.80
C LYS A 125 -14.06 -20.32 14.66
N GLN A 126 -13.68 -21.44 14.10
CA GLN A 126 -12.29 -21.77 13.79
C GLN A 126 -11.89 -21.29 12.39
N VAL A 127 -10.61 -20.95 12.24
CA VAL A 127 -9.97 -20.70 10.95
C VAL A 127 -9.16 -21.93 10.57
N PRO A 128 -9.16 -22.36 9.30
CA PRO A 128 -8.39 -23.52 8.86
C PRO A 128 -6.91 -23.40 9.21
N ALA A 129 -6.31 -24.49 9.66
CA ALA A 129 -4.89 -24.59 9.98
C ALA A 129 -4.10 -25.21 8.80
N LEU A 130 -2.78 -24.97 8.75
CA LEU A 130 -1.94 -25.41 7.63
C LEU A 130 -1.90 -26.93 7.48
N LYS A 131 -1.94 -27.68 8.58
CA LYS A 131 -1.91 -29.16 8.54
C LYS A 131 -3.18 -29.80 7.98
N GLU A 132 -4.26 -29.06 7.86
CA GLU A 132 -5.48 -29.52 7.18
C GLU A 132 -5.30 -29.68 5.66
N PHE A 133 -4.25 -29.05 5.10
CA PHE A 133 -3.92 -29.12 3.68
C PHE A 133 -2.72 -30.07 3.44
N PRO A 134 -2.67 -30.77 2.29
CA PRO A 134 -1.50 -31.56 1.89
C PRO A 134 -0.25 -30.68 1.84
N LYS A 135 0.91 -31.25 2.23
CA LYS A 135 2.19 -30.49 2.26
C LYS A 135 2.51 -29.78 0.94
N GLU A 136 2.22 -30.45 -0.17
CA GLU A 136 2.46 -29.98 -1.53
C GLU A 136 1.54 -28.82 -1.96
N ASP A 137 0.45 -28.58 -1.21
CA ASP A 137 -0.52 -27.52 -1.48
C ASP A 137 -0.40 -26.35 -0.51
N ARG A 138 0.56 -26.40 0.42
CA ARG A 138 0.79 -25.35 1.40
C ARG A 138 1.68 -24.25 0.81
N PRO A 139 1.27 -22.98 0.88
CA PRO A 139 2.14 -21.87 0.55
C PRO A 139 3.26 -21.72 1.59
N ASN A 140 4.31 -20.99 1.24
CA ASN A 140 5.39 -20.68 2.19
C ASN A 140 4.88 -19.76 3.30
N ALA A 141 4.51 -20.37 4.44
CA ALA A 141 3.92 -19.65 5.57
C ALA A 141 4.86 -18.59 6.15
N THR A 142 6.17 -18.80 6.16
CA THR A 142 7.14 -17.85 6.70
C THR A 142 7.09 -16.53 5.93
N ILE A 143 7.13 -16.58 4.61
CA ILE A 143 7.11 -15.38 3.75
C ILE A 143 5.74 -14.71 3.81
N VAL A 144 4.65 -15.49 3.71
CA VAL A 144 3.28 -14.97 3.70
C VAL A 144 2.93 -14.31 5.04
N PHE A 145 3.30 -14.93 6.14
CA PHE A 145 3.09 -14.42 7.49
C PHE A 145 3.73 -13.04 7.68
N TRP A 146 5.02 -12.93 7.37
CA TRP A 146 5.75 -11.68 7.58
C TRP A 146 5.36 -10.57 6.61
N SER A 147 5.16 -10.91 5.34
CA SER A 147 4.72 -9.90 4.36
C SER A 147 3.35 -9.32 4.73
N PHE A 148 2.41 -10.14 5.19
CA PHE A 148 1.11 -9.65 5.66
C PHE A 148 1.25 -8.76 6.90
N ARG A 149 2.08 -9.12 7.89
CA ARG A 149 2.27 -8.33 9.09
C ARG A 149 2.94 -6.99 8.82
N ILE A 150 3.88 -6.95 7.89
CA ILE A 150 4.47 -5.67 7.42
C ILE A 150 3.39 -4.79 6.80
N MET A 151 2.58 -5.33 5.90
CA MET A 151 1.48 -4.60 5.26
C MET A 151 0.47 -4.08 6.30
N ALA A 152 -0.03 -4.95 7.16
CA ALA A 152 -1.02 -4.60 8.19
C ALA A 152 -0.45 -3.63 9.23
N GLY A 153 0.77 -3.85 9.69
CA GLY A 153 1.46 -2.96 10.65
C GLY A 153 1.65 -1.55 10.09
N LEU A 154 2.07 -1.42 8.84
CA LEU A 154 2.15 -0.12 8.16
C LEU A 154 0.76 0.51 8.01
N GLY A 155 -0.27 -0.27 7.70
CA GLY A 155 -1.65 0.19 7.68
C GLY A 155 -2.11 0.77 9.01
N MET A 156 -1.79 0.11 10.12
CA MET A 156 -2.07 0.64 11.47
C MET A 156 -1.32 1.94 11.77
N LEU A 157 -0.07 2.06 11.32
CA LEU A 157 0.68 3.31 11.45
C LEU A 157 0.09 4.44 10.59
N MET A 158 -0.50 4.13 9.43
CA MET A 158 -1.22 5.12 8.61
C MET A 158 -2.49 5.62 9.31
N LEU A 159 -3.26 4.72 9.94
CA LEU A 159 -4.40 5.08 10.78
C LEU A 159 -3.97 5.98 11.94
N LEU A 160 -2.89 5.60 12.63
CA LEU A 160 -2.31 6.40 13.72
C LEU A 160 -1.87 7.78 13.23
N LEU A 161 -1.22 7.86 12.07
CA LEU A 161 -0.80 9.13 11.46
C LEU A 161 -2.00 10.06 11.24
N GLY A 162 -3.09 9.54 10.67
CA GLY A 162 -4.34 10.28 10.46
C GLY A 162 -4.96 10.76 11.78
N ALA A 163 -5.06 9.89 12.77
CA ALA A 163 -5.63 10.20 14.09
C ALA A 163 -4.80 11.26 14.84
N VAL A 164 -3.47 11.10 14.86
CA VAL A 164 -2.57 12.08 15.49
C VAL A 164 -2.61 13.42 14.75
N ALA A 165 -2.72 13.41 13.41
CA ALA A 165 -2.89 14.63 12.62
C ALA A 165 -4.16 15.39 13.03
N LEU A 166 -5.28 14.67 13.20
CA LEU A 166 -6.55 15.26 13.64
C LEU A 166 -6.42 15.85 15.04
N TRP A 167 -5.83 15.12 15.98
CA TRP A 167 -5.60 15.59 17.33
C TRP A 167 -4.70 16.83 17.40
N LEU A 168 -3.57 16.84 16.65
CA LEU A 168 -2.67 17.99 16.58
C LEU A 168 -3.33 19.20 15.89
N ARG A 169 -4.23 18.97 14.93
CA ARG A 169 -5.04 20.02 14.32
C ARG A 169 -5.96 20.68 15.35
N TYR A 170 -6.65 19.88 16.16
CA TYR A 170 -7.47 20.40 17.25
C TYR A 170 -6.65 21.23 18.25
N LYS A 171 -5.42 20.79 18.56
CA LYS A 171 -4.48 21.52 19.42
C LYS A 171 -3.74 22.69 18.74
N GLN A 172 -4.03 23.00 17.48
CA GLN A 172 -3.37 24.05 16.67
C GLN A 172 -1.84 23.87 16.58
N ARG A 173 -1.32 22.63 16.69
CA ARG A 173 0.11 22.31 16.70
C ARG A 173 0.57 21.50 15.50
N LEU A 174 -0.30 21.27 14.50
CA LEU A 174 -0.06 20.39 13.36
C LEU A 174 1.26 20.69 12.61
N TYR A 175 1.53 21.97 12.35
CA TYR A 175 2.68 22.41 11.56
C TYR A 175 3.95 22.66 12.38
N HIS A 176 3.87 22.60 13.72
CA HIS A 176 4.97 22.97 14.61
C HIS A 176 5.51 21.79 15.41
N SER A 177 4.82 20.66 15.42
CA SER A 177 5.22 19.45 16.16
C SER A 177 6.34 18.71 15.43
N ARG A 178 7.60 18.99 15.77
CA ARG A 178 8.77 18.32 15.12
C ARG A 178 8.69 16.78 15.16
N PRO A 179 8.30 16.12 16.28
CA PRO A 179 8.18 14.66 16.30
C PRO A 179 7.15 14.15 15.28
N PHE A 180 6.02 14.83 15.14
CA PHE A 180 5.00 14.48 14.18
C PHE A 180 5.45 14.70 12.73
N LEU A 181 6.16 15.78 12.46
CA LEU A 181 6.73 16.04 11.13
C LEU A 181 7.75 14.95 10.74
N TRP A 182 8.58 14.49 11.67
CA TRP A 182 9.46 13.35 11.45
C TRP A 182 8.69 12.04 11.21
N PHE A 183 7.64 11.81 11.98
CA PHE A 183 6.77 10.66 11.76
C PHE A 183 6.15 10.69 10.37
N ALA A 184 5.56 11.82 9.94
CA ALA A 184 4.99 11.98 8.61
C ALA A 184 6.05 11.81 7.50
N LEU A 185 7.27 12.31 7.71
CA LEU A 185 8.38 12.14 6.76
C LEU A 185 8.76 10.66 6.60
N LEU A 186 8.92 9.93 7.70
CA LEU A 186 9.27 8.51 7.69
C LEU A 186 8.15 7.64 7.09
N MET A 187 6.91 8.06 7.22
CA MET A 187 5.77 7.39 6.61
C MET A 187 5.68 7.58 5.08
N GLY A 188 6.49 8.45 4.47
CA GLY A 188 6.49 8.69 3.02
C GLY A 188 6.58 7.42 2.17
N PRO A 189 7.58 6.55 2.36
CA PRO A 189 7.73 5.32 1.59
C PRO A 189 6.79 4.19 2.03
N SER A 190 6.12 4.32 3.18
CA SER A 190 5.35 3.23 3.81
C SER A 190 4.22 2.69 2.93
N GLY A 191 3.58 3.56 2.13
CA GLY A 191 2.52 3.15 1.22
C GLY A 191 3.02 2.19 0.14
N LEU A 192 4.17 2.48 -0.47
CA LEU A 192 4.79 1.61 -1.47
C LEU A 192 5.27 0.29 -0.84
N ILE A 193 5.87 0.35 0.35
CA ILE A 193 6.30 -0.84 1.08
C ILE A 193 5.11 -1.73 1.42
N ALA A 194 3.99 -1.16 1.86
CA ALA A 194 2.76 -1.89 2.16
C ALA A 194 2.16 -2.55 0.91
N ILE A 195 2.16 -1.85 -0.24
CA ILE A 195 1.71 -2.41 -1.53
C ILE A 195 2.58 -3.60 -1.93
N LEU A 196 3.91 -3.47 -1.86
CA LEU A 196 4.84 -4.55 -2.20
C LEU A 196 4.67 -5.75 -1.26
N ALA A 197 4.54 -5.51 0.04
CA ALA A 197 4.31 -6.55 1.03
C ALA A 197 2.97 -7.27 0.79
N GLY A 198 1.90 -6.55 0.47
CA GLY A 198 0.61 -7.11 0.10
C GLY A 198 0.66 -7.93 -1.21
N TRP A 199 1.45 -7.47 -2.18
CA TRP A 199 1.68 -8.22 -3.41
C TRP A 199 2.43 -9.53 -3.16
N ILE A 200 3.49 -9.51 -2.35
CA ILE A 200 4.21 -10.72 -1.92
C ILE A 200 3.24 -11.69 -1.21
N THR A 201 2.43 -11.19 -0.28
CA THR A 201 1.40 -11.99 0.42
C THR A 201 0.46 -12.67 -0.58
N THR A 202 0.02 -11.95 -1.61
CA THR A 202 -0.92 -12.45 -2.60
C THR A 202 -0.29 -13.50 -3.50
N GLU A 203 0.89 -13.24 -4.03
CA GLU A 203 1.53 -14.10 -5.03
C GLU A 203 2.20 -15.33 -4.41
N VAL A 204 2.91 -15.18 -3.29
CA VAL A 204 3.50 -16.32 -2.57
C VAL A 204 2.42 -17.14 -1.88
N GLY A 205 1.41 -16.47 -1.30
CA GLY A 205 0.28 -17.14 -0.64
C GLY A 205 -0.64 -17.89 -1.61
N ARG A 206 -0.54 -17.66 -2.91
CA ARG A 206 -1.27 -18.41 -3.93
C ARG A 206 -0.56 -19.71 -4.32
N GLN A 207 0.75 -19.78 -4.15
CA GLN A 207 1.51 -20.98 -4.52
C GLN A 207 1.04 -22.22 -3.74
N PRO A 208 1.09 -23.42 -4.37
CA PRO A 208 1.67 -23.73 -5.68
C PRO A 208 0.69 -23.58 -6.87
N TRP A 209 -0.37 -22.82 -6.74
CA TRP A 209 -1.44 -22.71 -7.73
C TRP A 209 -1.31 -21.46 -8.62
N VAL A 210 -1.47 -21.59 -9.91
CA VAL A 210 -1.79 -20.50 -10.82
C VAL A 210 -3.29 -20.24 -10.80
N VAL A 211 -4.10 -21.29 -10.89
CA VAL A 211 -5.54 -21.26 -10.68
C VAL A 211 -5.85 -22.26 -9.56
N TYR A 212 -6.33 -21.76 -8.43
CA TYR A 212 -6.52 -22.54 -7.21
C TYR A 212 -7.38 -23.80 -7.45
N GLY A 213 -6.85 -24.96 -7.10
CA GLY A 213 -7.49 -26.26 -7.26
C GLY A 213 -7.55 -26.80 -8.70
N LEU A 214 -7.13 -26.03 -9.72
CA LEU A 214 -7.22 -26.44 -11.14
C LEU A 214 -5.86 -26.57 -11.82
N GLN A 215 -4.97 -25.60 -11.66
CA GLN A 215 -3.69 -25.58 -12.37
C GLN A 215 -2.55 -25.20 -11.44
N ARG A 216 -1.56 -26.06 -11.32
CA ARG A 216 -0.34 -25.79 -10.55
C ARG A 216 0.66 -24.98 -11.38
N THR A 217 1.49 -24.20 -10.70
CA THR A 217 2.54 -23.39 -11.33
C THR A 217 3.50 -24.24 -12.16
N LYS A 218 3.85 -25.43 -11.69
CA LYS A 218 4.73 -26.35 -12.41
C LYS A 218 4.16 -26.83 -13.75
N ASP A 219 2.82 -26.87 -13.88
CA ASP A 219 2.12 -27.35 -15.08
C ASP A 219 1.77 -26.19 -16.04
N ALA A 220 2.05 -24.95 -15.63
CA ALA A 220 1.78 -23.72 -16.38
C ALA A 220 3.03 -23.13 -17.04
N VAL A 221 4.09 -23.92 -17.17
CA VAL A 221 5.37 -23.48 -17.76
C VAL A 221 5.19 -23.27 -19.26
N SER A 222 5.67 -22.11 -19.74
CA SER A 222 5.69 -21.78 -21.16
C SER A 222 6.69 -22.66 -21.93
N ALA A 223 6.38 -23.00 -23.18
CA ALA A 223 7.27 -23.75 -24.07
C ALA A 223 8.48 -22.94 -24.61
N HIS A 224 8.67 -21.72 -24.09
CA HIS A 224 9.79 -20.86 -24.52
C HIS A 224 11.11 -21.30 -23.86
N GLY A 225 12.18 -21.31 -24.63
CA GLY A 225 13.52 -21.67 -24.14
C GLY A 225 14.08 -20.66 -23.14
N ASP A 226 14.88 -21.15 -22.19
CA ASP A 226 15.46 -20.39 -21.06
C ASP A 226 16.20 -19.13 -21.51
N LEU A 227 16.88 -19.16 -22.67
CA LEU A 227 17.62 -18.03 -23.22
C LEU A 227 16.68 -16.85 -23.57
N HIS A 228 15.55 -17.12 -24.22
CA HIS A 228 14.56 -16.09 -24.58
C HIS A 228 13.96 -15.44 -23.32
N MET A 229 13.64 -16.24 -22.31
CA MET A 229 13.13 -15.74 -21.04
C MET A 229 14.15 -14.87 -20.32
N SER A 230 15.42 -15.31 -20.27
CA SER A 230 16.50 -14.56 -19.61
C SER A 230 16.80 -13.23 -20.29
N VAL A 231 16.89 -13.22 -21.64
CA VAL A 231 17.10 -11.98 -22.41
C VAL A 231 15.95 -11.02 -22.27
N SER A 232 14.69 -11.52 -22.33
CA SER A 232 13.50 -10.70 -22.11
C SER A 232 13.50 -10.08 -20.72
N LEU A 233 13.76 -10.88 -19.68
CA LEU A 233 13.84 -10.40 -18.30
C LEU A 233 14.91 -9.32 -18.12
N LEU A 234 16.12 -9.55 -18.67
CA LEU A 234 17.21 -8.58 -18.61
C LEU A 234 16.80 -7.27 -19.31
N ALA A 235 16.18 -7.35 -20.49
CA ALA A 235 15.70 -6.18 -21.20
C ALA A 235 14.67 -5.40 -20.37
N PHE A 236 13.70 -6.08 -19.73
CA PHE A 236 12.77 -5.45 -18.82
C PHE A 236 13.48 -4.74 -17.66
N ILE A 237 14.40 -5.41 -16.98
CA ILE A 237 15.16 -4.82 -15.86
C ILE A 237 15.88 -3.54 -16.30
N VAL A 238 16.60 -3.58 -17.42
CA VAL A 238 17.35 -2.42 -17.92
C VAL A 238 16.44 -1.27 -18.30
N VAL A 239 15.39 -1.54 -19.08
CA VAL A 239 14.46 -0.50 -19.55
C VAL A 239 13.71 0.13 -18.37
N TYR A 240 13.12 -0.68 -17.50
CA TYR A 240 12.36 -0.17 -16.36
C TYR A 240 13.25 0.58 -15.36
N THR A 241 14.45 0.06 -15.05
CA THR A 241 15.39 0.76 -14.17
C THR A 241 15.78 2.13 -14.74
N SER A 242 16.01 2.21 -16.06
CA SER A 242 16.34 3.47 -16.72
C SER A 242 15.17 4.46 -16.70
N VAL A 243 13.98 4.04 -17.10
CA VAL A 243 12.80 4.91 -17.18
C VAL A 243 12.39 5.39 -15.77
N PHE A 244 12.24 4.46 -14.83
CA PHE A 244 11.85 4.82 -13.46
C PHE A 244 12.95 5.57 -12.72
N GLY A 245 14.24 5.26 -12.98
CA GLY A 245 15.36 5.99 -12.41
C GLY A 245 15.38 7.47 -12.80
N VAL A 246 15.15 7.75 -14.09
CA VAL A 246 15.01 9.13 -14.59
C VAL A 246 13.79 9.81 -13.98
N GLY A 247 12.63 9.16 -14.01
CA GLY A 247 11.38 9.69 -13.42
C GLY A 247 11.51 9.99 -11.94
N TYR A 248 12.09 9.07 -11.17
CA TYR A 248 12.34 9.26 -9.74
C TYR A 248 13.31 10.41 -9.47
N SER A 249 14.40 10.50 -10.23
CA SER A 249 15.38 11.59 -10.10
C SER A 249 14.74 12.96 -10.37
N TYR A 250 13.87 13.02 -11.40
CA TYR A 250 13.13 14.24 -11.72
C TYR A 250 12.16 14.62 -10.60
N MET A 251 11.41 13.65 -10.08
CA MET A 251 10.48 13.85 -8.97
C MET A 251 11.20 14.35 -7.70
N VAL A 252 12.36 13.77 -7.37
CA VAL A 252 13.18 14.24 -6.23
C VAL A 252 13.66 15.68 -6.43
N ARG A 253 14.03 16.06 -7.65
CA ARG A 253 14.38 17.46 -7.97
C ARG A 253 13.21 18.42 -7.75
N LEU A 254 12.01 18.04 -8.20
CA LEU A 254 10.80 18.85 -8.00
C LEU A 254 10.47 19.00 -6.52
N ILE A 255 10.55 17.92 -5.74
CA ILE A 255 10.34 17.95 -4.29
C ILE A 255 11.33 18.91 -3.63
N LYS A 256 12.63 18.82 -3.98
CA LYS A 256 13.66 19.69 -3.41
C LYS A 256 13.44 21.16 -3.76
N LYS A 257 12.93 21.45 -4.96
CA LYS A 257 12.60 22.81 -5.38
C LYS A 257 11.44 23.38 -4.57
N GLY A 258 10.46 22.55 -4.25
CA GLY A 258 9.24 22.94 -3.54
C GLY A 258 8.29 23.79 -4.39
N PRO A 259 7.11 24.12 -3.84
CA PRO A 259 6.18 25.03 -4.49
C PRO A 259 6.81 26.42 -4.53
N GLN A 260 6.83 27.04 -5.72
CA GLN A 260 7.23 28.43 -5.87
C GLN A 260 6.10 29.33 -5.35
N GLU A 261 6.43 30.37 -4.59
CA GLU A 261 5.49 31.41 -4.25
C GLU A 261 5.22 32.18 -5.55
N GLU A 262 3.96 32.19 -5.94
CA GLU A 262 3.41 32.93 -7.07
C GLU A 262 4.15 32.77 -8.42
N GLU A 263 3.88 31.65 -9.12
CA GLU A 263 3.54 31.86 -10.52
C GLU A 263 2.17 32.56 -10.49
N SER A 264 2.16 33.88 -10.57
CA SER A 264 0.97 34.60 -10.93
C SER A 264 0.42 33.92 -12.18
N PHE A 265 -0.81 33.42 -12.10
CA PHE A 265 -1.47 32.93 -13.33
C PHE A 265 -1.24 34.02 -14.37
N PRO A 266 -0.79 33.68 -15.61
CA PRO A 266 -0.65 34.70 -16.66
C PRO A 266 -1.94 35.49 -16.67
N THR A 267 -1.87 36.74 -16.30
CA THR A 267 -3.00 37.64 -16.46
C THR A 267 -3.30 37.69 -17.95
N GLU A 268 -4.55 37.80 -18.35
CA GLU A 268 -5.03 37.80 -19.74
C GLU A 268 -4.20 38.70 -20.71
N HIS A 269 -3.27 39.48 -20.19
CA HIS A 269 -2.42 40.39 -20.95
C HIS A 269 -1.15 39.77 -21.55
N ASP A 270 -0.73 38.57 -21.12
CA ASP A 270 0.54 37.97 -21.61
C ASP A 270 0.38 37.15 -22.90
N GLY A 271 -0.83 37.03 -23.46
CA GLY A 271 -1.09 36.38 -24.74
C GLY A 271 -0.66 34.89 -24.82
N ARG A 272 -0.25 34.28 -23.69
CA ARG A 272 0.11 32.87 -23.60
C ARG A 272 -1.03 32.07 -23.02
N PRO A 273 -1.46 31.00 -23.69
CA PRO A 273 -2.55 30.17 -23.18
C PRO A 273 -2.15 29.53 -21.83
N ALA A 274 -2.93 29.80 -20.77
CA ALA A 274 -2.73 29.24 -19.43
C ALA A 274 -2.93 27.71 -19.36
N ARG A 275 -3.55 27.12 -20.38
CA ARG A 275 -3.78 25.68 -20.53
C ARG A 275 -3.69 25.28 -22.00
N PRO A 276 -3.29 24.02 -22.34
CA PRO A 276 -3.22 23.57 -23.73
C PRO A 276 -4.50 23.74 -24.55
N LEU A 277 -5.66 23.73 -23.91
CA LEU A 277 -6.97 23.90 -24.56
C LEU A 277 -7.43 25.37 -24.65
N SER A 278 -6.79 26.31 -23.96
CA SER A 278 -7.15 27.75 -24.05
C SER A 278 -6.64 28.40 -25.34
N ALA A 279 -5.74 27.74 -26.08
CA ALA A 279 -5.32 28.18 -27.42
C ALA A 279 -6.47 28.13 -28.47
N ALA A 280 -7.52 27.32 -28.21
CA ALA A 280 -8.67 27.20 -29.11
C ALA A 280 -9.75 28.28 -28.92
N SER A 281 -9.66 29.08 -27.85
CA SER A 281 -10.65 30.12 -27.53
C SER A 281 -10.19 31.54 -27.76
N THR A 282 -9.05 31.75 -28.41
CA THR A 282 -8.63 33.10 -28.86
C THR A 282 -9.45 33.48 -30.10
N GLU A 283 -10.63 34.02 -29.87
CA GLU A 283 -11.30 34.82 -30.89
C GLU A 283 -10.38 35.99 -31.29
N PHE A 284 -10.06 36.03 -32.56
CA PHE A 284 -9.37 37.14 -33.18
C PHE A 284 -10.28 38.36 -33.05
N THR A 285 -10.08 39.18 -32.01
CA THR A 285 -10.60 40.53 -31.99
C THR A 285 -9.82 41.30 -33.07
N THR A 286 -10.40 41.37 -34.25
CA THR A 286 -10.01 42.34 -35.28
C THR A 286 -10.09 43.74 -34.67
N LYS A 287 -8.95 44.36 -34.42
CA LYS A 287 -8.88 45.81 -34.17
C LYS A 287 -9.34 46.47 -35.46
N GLU A 288 -10.56 46.95 -35.47
CA GLU A 288 -10.91 48.06 -36.35
C GLU A 288 -10.20 49.31 -35.80
N THR A 289 -9.22 49.76 -36.54
CA THR A 289 -8.62 51.12 -36.36
C THR A 289 -9.49 52.13 -37.09
N PRO A 290 -9.78 53.28 -36.51
CA PRO A 290 -10.56 54.35 -37.14
C PRO A 290 -9.80 55.06 -38.28
#